data_c0ef1295e641da8d7f6fe5bd6582d588
#
_entry.id   c0ef1295e641da8d7f6fe5bd6582d588
#
_cell.length_a   1.000
_cell.length_b   1.000
_cell.length_c   1.000
_cell.angle_alpha   90.00
_cell.angle_beta   90.00
_cell.angle_gamma   90.00
#
_symmetry.space_group_name_H-M   'P 1'
#
loop_
_entity.id
_entity.type
_entity.pdbx_description
1 polymer ?
#
loop_
_entity_poly.entity_id
_entity_poly.type
_entity_poly.pdbx_seq_one_letter_code
_entity_poly.pdbx_strand_id
1 'polypeptide(L)'
;MLFMLSACGFQLRGDYQISAQIEQLSLDGPRGSEALVRVREIFEQRNIQLTTADEGVTHVEIGNDRLDRRILSMLSSGQVAEYELIYMLPVTITTQSGDEYHHEIQILRDYQDDPNFALAKHRELELLISEMRTDAAHRLLLLLNRLTWE
;
A
#
# COMPACT_ATOMS: atom_id res chain seq x y z
N MET A 1 -0.93 -19.38 -48.81
CA MET A 1 -0.36 -18.17 -48.18
C MET A 1 -0.85 -18.15 -46.74
N LEU A 2 0.00 -18.57 -45.80
CA LEU A 2 -0.34 -18.79 -44.40
C LEU A 2 0.06 -17.54 -43.59
N PHE A 3 -0.93 -16.76 -43.12
CA PHE A 3 -0.68 -15.59 -42.28
C PHE A 3 -0.35 -16.08 -40.86
N MET A 4 0.91 -15.97 -40.47
CA MET A 4 1.33 -16.11 -39.08
C MET A 4 0.88 -14.86 -38.29
N LEU A 5 -0.20 -14.96 -37.50
CA LEU A 5 -0.56 -13.96 -36.50
C LEU A 5 0.39 -14.14 -35.32
N SER A 6 1.40 -13.27 -35.22
CA SER A 6 2.18 -13.12 -33.99
C SER A 6 1.31 -12.38 -32.97
N ALA A 7 0.68 -13.12 -32.05
CA ALA A 7 0.02 -12.54 -30.91
C ALA A 7 1.08 -11.94 -30.00
N CYS A 8 1.00 -10.62 -29.74
CA CYS A 8 1.79 -9.98 -28.69
C CYS A 8 1.42 -10.61 -27.35
N GLY A 9 2.35 -11.37 -26.78
CA GLY A 9 2.19 -11.97 -25.45
C GLY A 9 2.21 -10.89 -24.35
N PHE A 10 1.11 -10.17 -24.20
CA PHE A 10 0.91 -9.24 -23.09
C PHE A 10 0.58 -10.06 -21.85
N GLN A 11 1.57 -10.30 -20.97
CA GLN A 11 1.32 -10.85 -19.65
C GLN A 11 0.94 -9.70 -18.71
N LEU A 12 -0.23 -9.81 -18.10
CA LEU A 12 -0.64 -8.94 -17.00
C LEU A 12 0.40 -9.05 -15.86
N ARG A 13 1.03 -7.92 -15.55
CA ARG A 13 2.04 -7.78 -14.49
C ARG A 13 1.34 -7.76 -13.13
N GLY A 14 0.84 -8.89 -12.68
CA GLY A 14 0.06 -8.97 -11.44
C GLY A 14 0.36 -10.19 -10.57
N ASP A 15 1.10 -11.15 -11.10
CA ASP A 15 1.41 -12.40 -10.38
C ASP A 15 2.87 -12.36 -9.90
N TYR A 16 3.08 -11.64 -8.79
CA TYR A 16 4.36 -11.70 -8.10
C TYR A 16 4.45 -13.02 -7.34
N GLN A 17 5.42 -13.85 -7.68
CA GLN A 17 5.76 -15.02 -6.87
C GLN A 17 6.21 -14.53 -5.50
N ILE A 18 5.55 -15.04 -4.47
CA ILE A 18 5.90 -14.76 -3.08
C ILE A 18 7.14 -15.57 -2.75
N SER A 19 8.16 -14.91 -2.18
CA SER A 19 9.36 -15.62 -1.79
C SER A 19 9.06 -16.54 -0.59
N ALA A 20 9.75 -17.68 -0.50
CA ALA A 20 9.54 -18.64 0.58
C ALA A 20 9.74 -18.03 1.98
N GLN A 21 10.58 -16.99 2.08
CA GLN A 21 10.87 -16.30 3.35
C GLN A 21 9.70 -15.46 3.88
N ILE A 22 8.69 -15.18 3.04
CA ILE A 22 7.50 -14.42 3.43
C ILE A 22 6.20 -15.22 3.30
N GLU A 23 6.29 -16.54 3.04
CA GLU A 23 5.11 -17.42 3.07
C GLU A 23 4.47 -17.47 4.47
N GLN A 24 5.29 -17.27 5.51
CA GLN A 24 4.86 -17.14 6.90
C GLN A 24 5.53 -15.93 7.55
N LEU A 25 4.73 -15.05 8.18
CA LEU A 25 5.21 -13.90 8.91
C LEU A 25 4.27 -13.54 10.06
N SER A 26 4.75 -12.75 11.00
CA SER A 26 3.88 -12.10 12.00
C SER A 26 3.59 -10.65 11.59
N LEU A 27 2.38 -10.20 11.91
CA LEU A 27 1.89 -8.88 11.53
C LEU A 27 1.21 -8.21 12.72
N ASP A 28 1.78 -7.09 13.17
CA ASP A 28 1.26 -6.27 14.26
C ASP A 28 1.11 -4.80 13.86
N GLY A 29 0.38 -4.05 14.68
CA GLY A 29 0.16 -2.62 14.49
C GLY A 29 -0.88 -2.05 15.44
N PRO A 30 -1.24 -0.75 15.31
CA PRO A 30 -2.16 -0.07 16.21
C PRO A 30 -3.55 -0.71 16.19
N ARG A 31 -4.16 -0.85 17.37
CA ARG A 31 -5.54 -1.36 17.50
C ARG A 31 -6.52 -0.45 16.76
N GLY A 32 -7.37 -1.04 15.90
CA GLY A 32 -8.35 -0.31 15.11
C GLY A 32 -7.78 0.38 13.87
N SER A 33 -6.52 0.14 13.51
CA SER A 33 -5.92 0.67 12.29
C SER A 33 -6.57 0.04 11.05
N GLU A 34 -7.17 0.89 10.20
CA GLU A 34 -7.71 0.46 8.90
C GLU A 34 -6.59 0.03 7.93
N ALA A 35 -5.39 0.63 8.06
CA ALA A 35 -4.22 0.23 7.30
C ALA A 35 -3.80 -1.20 7.65
N LEU A 36 -3.75 -1.54 8.96
CA LEU A 36 -3.43 -2.90 9.42
C LEU A 36 -4.45 -3.93 8.92
N VAL A 37 -5.75 -3.60 8.98
CA VAL A 37 -6.81 -4.47 8.45
C VAL A 37 -6.59 -4.70 6.95
N ARG A 38 -6.31 -3.66 6.18
CA ARG A 38 -6.10 -3.76 4.74
C ARG A 38 -4.85 -4.58 4.38
N VAL A 39 -3.74 -4.38 5.10
CA VAL A 39 -2.52 -5.18 4.91
C VAL A 39 -2.80 -6.66 5.18
N ARG A 40 -3.50 -6.98 6.28
CA ARG A 40 -3.90 -8.34 6.63
C ARG A 40 -4.71 -9.00 5.52
N GLU A 41 -5.75 -8.34 5.03
CA GLU A 41 -6.61 -8.83 3.95
C GLU A 41 -5.80 -9.18 2.69
N ILE A 42 -4.88 -8.30 2.28
CA ILE A 42 -4.04 -8.52 1.10
C ILE A 42 -3.07 -9.68 1.30
N PHE A 43 -2.47 -9.80 2.48
CA PHE A 43 -1.56 -10.90 2.79
C PHE A 43 -2.29 -12.25 2.78
N GLU A 44 -3.49 -12.31 3.37
CA GLU A 44 -4.35 -13.50 3.35
C GLU A 44 -4.79 -13.88 1.92
N GLN A 45 -5.16 -12.90 1.09
CA GLN A 45 -5.49 -13.12 -0.32
C GLN A 45 -4.33 -13.67 -1.14
N ARG A 46 -3.09 -13.42 -0.69
CA ARG A 46 -1.86 -13.94 -1.29
C ARG A 46 -1.36 -15.23 -0.65
N ASN A 47 -2.19 -15.85 0.20
CA ASN A 47 -1.87 -17.09 0.94
C ASN A 47 -0.65 -16.96 1.87
N ILE A 48 -0.32 -15.76 2.34
CA ILE A 48 0.69 -15.55 3.37
C ILE A 48 0.08 -15.97 4.71
N GLN A 49 0.74 -16.89 5.41
CA GLN A 49 0.29 -17.36 6.72
C GLN A 49 0.69 -16.35 7.79
N LEU A 50 -0.32 -15.74 8.43
CA LEU A 50 -0.09 -14.84 9.56
C LEU A 50 -0.05 -15.63 10.86
N THR A 51 1.07 -15.53 11.58
CA THR A 51 1.31 -16.21 12.85
C THR A 51 1.58 -15.21 13.97
N THR A 52 1.69 -15.68 15.19
CA THR A 52 2.19 -14.89 16.32
C THR A 52 3.68 -14.62 16.16
N ALA A 53 4.17 -13.54 16.77
CA ALA A 53 5.60 -13.20 16.76
C ALA A 53 6.37 -14.26 17.56
N ASP A 54 7.08 -15.14 16.86
CA ASP A 54 7.95 -16.17 17.42
C ASP A 54 9.37 -16.04 16.85
N GLU A 55 10.36 -16.60 17.54
CA GLU A 55 11.74 -16.67 17.05
C GLU A 55 11.78 -17.45 15.72
N GLY A 56 12.43 -16.88 14.71
CA GLY A 56 12.59 -17.48 13.39
C GLY A 56 11.50 -17.14 12.38
N VAL A 57 10.58 -16.21 12.69
CA VAL A 57 9.59 -15.70 11.76
C VAL A 57 9.83 -14.20 11.51
N THR A 58 9.75 -13.78 10.26
CA THR A 58 9.82 -12.35 9.92
C THR A 58 8.66 -11.63 10.57
N HIS A 59 8.96 -10.56 11.30
CA HIS A 59 7.97 -9.70 11.95
C HIS A 59 7.79 -8.40 11.19
N VAL A 60 6.55 -8.04 10.92
CA VAL A 60 6.17 -6.78 10.27
C VAL A 60 5.30 -5.97 11.22
N GLU A 61 5.78 -4.82 11.65
CA GLU A 61 5.04 -3.87 12.46
C GLU A 61 4.58 -2.69 11.59
N ILE A 62 3.27 -2.45 11.55
CA ILE A 62 2.66 -1.30 10.87
C ILE A 62 2.53 -0.16 11.87
N GLY A 63 3.05 1.02 11.54
CA GLY A 63 2.84 2.23 12.33
C GLY A 63 1.48 2.89 12.09
N ASN A 64 1.25 4.02 12.75
CA ASN A 64 0.07 4.84 12.47
C ASN A 64 0.19 5.47 11.08
N ASP A 65 -0.78 5.20 10.23
CA ASP A 65 -0.87 5.85 8.92
C ASP A 65 -1.29 7.32 9.07
N ARG A 66 -0.88 8.16 8.14
CA ARG A 66 -1.24 9.58 8.08
C ARG A 66 -1.50 10.02 6.66
N LEU A 67 -2.37 11.02 6.53
CA LEU A 67 -2.71 11.66 5.28
C LEU A 67 -2.41 13.16 5.38
N ASP A 68 -1.50 13.65 4.54
CA ASP A 68 -1.22 15.06 4.35
C ASP A 68 -1.80 15.55 3.02
N ARG A 69 -1.94 16.87 2.87
CA ARG A 69 -2.39 17.53 1.65
C ARG A 69 -1.45 18.65 1.26
N ARG A 70 -1.13 18.73 -0.03
CA ARG A 70 -0.40 19.84 -0.63
C ARG A 70 -1.26 20.48 -1.72
N ILE A 71 -1.34 21.80 -1.74
CA ILE A 71 -2.08 22.54 -2.78
C ILE A 71 -1.30 22.44 -4.09
N LEU A 72 -1.97 21.98 -5.16
CA LEU A 72 -1.42 21.92 -6.52
C LEU A 72 -1.86 23.12 -7.34
N SER A 73 -3.13 23.51 -7.28
CA SER A 73 -3.66 24.63 -8.05
C SER A 73 -4.74 25.40 -7.31
N MET A 74 -4.93 26.65 -7.70
CA MET A 74 -5.95 27.56 -7.16
C MET A 74 -6.75 28.19 -8.29
N LEU A 75 -8.03 28.41 -8.06
CA LEU A 75 -8.90 29.18 -8.93
C LEU A 75 -8.58 30.68 -8.85
N SER A 76 -8.99 31.46 -9.87
CA SER A 76 -8.84 32.90 -9.85
C SER A 76 -9.61 33.59 -8.70
N SER A 77 -10.58 32.88 -8.09
CA SER A 77 -11.30 33.30 -6.89
C SER A 77 -10.46 33.17 -5.59
N GLY A 78 -9.28 32.54 -5.65
CA GLY A 78 -8.46 32.24 -4.48
C GLY A 78 -8.85 30.94 -3.76
N GLN A 79 -9.85 30.21 -4.25
CA GLN A 79 -10.19 28.88 -3.74
C GLN A 79 -9.23 27.82 -4.30
N VAL A 80 -8.93 26.79 -3.50
CA VAL A 80 -8.13 25.66 -3.98
C VAL A 80 -8.95 24.85 -4.98
N ALA A 81 -8.35 24.54 -6.12
CA ALA A 81 -8.94 23.70 -7.14
C ALA A 81 -8.46 22.25 -7.04
N GLU A 82 -7.18 22.06 -6.70
CA GLU A 82 -6.57 20.74 -6.67
C GLU A 82 -5.61 20.61 -5.50
N TYR A 83 -5.64 19.43 -4.89
CA TYR A 83 -4.68 18.98 -3.87
C TYR A 83 -3.93 17.74 -4.36
N GLU A 84 -2.70 17.61 -3.94
CA GLU A 84 -2.03 16.31 -3.87
C GLU A 84 -2.24 15.72 -2.47
N LEU A 85 -2.81 14.54 -2.42
CA LEU A 85 -2.95 13.74 -1.22
C LEU A 85 -1.67 12.92 -1.04
N ILE A 86 -1.08 12.98 0.14
CA ILE A 86 0.16 12.29 0.49
C ILE A 86 -0.15 11.35 1.64
N TYR A 87 -0.36 10.07 1.29
CA TYR A 87 -0.58 9.02 2.28
C TYR A 87 0.75 8.38 2.66
N MET A 88 1.00 8.25 3.95
CA MET A 88 2.24 7.71 4.51
C MET A 88 1.93 6.59 5.49
N LEU A 89 2.61 5.44 5.31
CA LEU A 89 2.51 4.28 6.16
C LEU A 89 3.91 3.89 6.66
N PRO A 90 4.26 4.18 7.92
CA PRO A 90 5.49 3.69 8.53
C PRO A 90 5.43 2.18 8.72
N VAL A 91 6.52 1.49 8.44
CA VAL A 91 6.64 0.04 8.59
C VAL A 91 8.00 -0.30 9.15
N THR A 92 8.03 -1.17 10.15
CA THR A 92 9.25 -1.80 10.67
C THR A 92 9.23 -3.28 10.31
N ILE A 93 10.32 -3.79 9.75
CA ILE A 93 10.47 -5.19 9.36
C ILE A 93 11.65 -5.75 10.15
N THR A 94 11.40 -6.75 10.98
CA THR A 94 12.44 -7.50 11.69
C THR A 94 12.60 -8.88 11.04
N THR A 95 13.79 -9.16 10.54
CA THR A 95 14.08 -10.44 9.87
C THR A 95 14.21 -11.57 10.87
N GLN A 96 14.27 -12.81 10.35
CA GLN A 96 14.55 -14.01 11.17
C GLN A 96 15.92 -13.96 11.86
N SER A 97 16.91 -13.24 11.28
CA SER A 97 18.23 -13.00 11.88
C SER A 97 18.22 -11.93 12.99
N GLY A 98 17.12 -11.18 13.12
CA GLY A 98 16.98 -10.09 14.09
C GLY A 98 17.37 -8.70 13.54
N ASP A 99 17.66 -8.60 12.24
CA ASP A 99 17.95 -7.31 11.63
C ASP A 99 16.66 -6.50 11.45
N GLU A 100 16.74 -5.22 11.74
CA GLU A 100 15.57 -4.34 11.74
C GLU A 100 15.69 -3.29 10.62
N TYR A 101 14.63 -3.17 9.81
CA TYR A 101 14.54 -2.23 8.70
C TYR A 101 13.34 -1.32 8.88
N HIS A 102 13.57 0.00 8.87
CA HIS A 102 12.52 1.01 8.94
C HIS A 102 12.24 1.58 7.56
N HIS A 103 10.99 1.57 7.14
CA HIS A 103 10.54 2.13 5.87
C HIS A 103 9.31 3.01 6.08
N GLU A 104 9.16 4.02 5.23
CA GLU A 104 7.93 4.77 5.08
C GLU A 104 7.39 4.57 3.67
N ILE A 105 6.24 3.90 3.55
CA ILE A 105 5.57 3.72 2.28
C ILE A 105 4.74 4.96 1.99
N GLN A 106 5.01 5.63 0.87
CA GLN A 106 4.32 6.83 0.45
C GLN A 106 3.51 6.57 -0.82
N ILE A 107 2.22 6.96 -0.80
CA ILE A 107 1.31 6.93 -1.94
C ILE A 107 0.85 8.35 -2.22
N LEU A 108 0.88 8.76 -3.47
CA LEU A 108 0.46 10.08 -3.92
C LEU A 108 -0.78 9.95 -4.82
N ARG A 109 -1.76 10.86 -4.66
CA ARG A 109 -2.94 10.97 -5.51
C ARG A 109 -3.34 12.44 -5.66
N ASP A 110 -3.69 12.81 -6.88
CA ASP A 110 -4.31 14.12 -7.14
C ASP A 110 -5.79 14.05 -6.79
N TYR A 111 -6.30 15.12 -6.19
CA TYR A 111 -7.67 15.25 -5.76
C TYR A 111 -8.19 16.63 -6.12
N GLN A 112 -9.24 16.67 -6.94
CA GLN A 112 -9.95 17.92 -7.27
C GLN A 112 -11.01 18.19 -6.21
N ASP A 113 -10.95 19.37 -5.63
CA ASP A 113 -11.96 19.84 -4.68
C ASP A 113 -13.00 20.73 -5.38
N ASP A 114 -14.28 20.57 -5.02
CA ASP A 114 -15.37 21.44 -5.48
C ASP A 114 -16.32 21.72 -4.32
N PRO A 115 -16.29 22.94 -3.78
CA PRO A 115 -17.13 23.31 -2.63
C PRO A 115 -18.64 23.25 -2.92
N ASN A 116 -19.07 23.25 -4.20
CA ASN A 116 -20.48 23.13 -4.56
C ASN A 116 -21.00 21.69 -4.39
N PHE A 117 -20.13 20.71 -4.33
CA PHE A 117 -20.46 19.28 -4.21
C PHE A 117 -19.85 18.63 -2.97
N ALA A 118 -19.77 19.35 -1.86
CA ALA A 118 -19.06 18.96 -0.65
C ALA A 118 -19.34 17.52 -0.18
N LEU A 119 -20.61 17.06 -0.18
CA LEU A 119 -20.94 15.69 0.25
C LEU A 119 -20.43 14.62 -0.72
N ALA A 120 -20.53 14.86 -2.04
CA ALA A 120 -20.01 13.96 -3.05
C ALA A 120 -18.48 13.89 -2.98
N LYS A 121 -17.83 15.03 -2.80
CA LYS A 121 -16.38 15.15 -2.66
C LYS A 121 -15.84 14.49 -1.38
N HIS A 122 -16.59 14.56 -0.29
CA HIS A 122 -16.22 13.85 0.93
C HIS A 122 -16.20 12.32 0.73
N ARG A 123 -17.23 11.77 0.08
CA ARG A 123 -17.29 10.34 -0.24
C ARG A 123 -16.19 9.88 -1.21
N GLU A 124 -15.90 10.73 -2.21
CA GLU A 124 -14.80 10.49 -3.15
C GLU A 124 -13.44 10.44 -2.40
N LEU A 125 -13.22 11.36 -1.47
CA LEU A 125 -12.01 11.40 -0.65
C LEU A 125 -11.87 10.14 0.22
N GLU A 126 -12.94 9.68 0.87
CA GLU A 126 -12.94 8.45 1.66
C GLU A 126 -12.58 7.23 0.80
N LEU A 127 -13.13 7.15 -0.43
CA LEU A 127 -12.80 6.09 -1.37
C LEU A 127 -11.33 6.14 -1.79
N LEU A 128 -10.82 7.33 -2.15
CA LEU A 128 -9.41 7.51 -2.51
C LEU A 128 -8.46 7.09 -1.37
N ILE A 129 -8.77 7.44 -0.13
CA ILE A 129 -7.97 7.02 1.03
C ILE A 129 -7.97 5.50 1.17
N SER A 130 -9.12 4.85 0.98
CA SER A 130 -9.22 3.37 1.00
C SER A 130 -8.37 2.72 -0.11
N GLU A 131 -8.37 3.30 -1.31
CA GLU A 131 -7.53 2.84 -2.42
C GLU A 131 -6.04 3.07 -2.12
N MET A 132 -5.66 4.22 -1.55
CA MET A 132 -4.28 4.50 -1.17
C MET A 132 -3.74 3.53 -0.12
N ARG A 133 -4.59 3.12 0.85
CA ARG A 133 -4.25 2.05 1.81
C ARG A 133 -4.00 0.71 1.12
N THR A 134 -4.84 0.38 0.12
CA THR A 134 -4.69 -0.83 -0.69
C THR A 134 -3.37 -0.82 -1.46
N ASP A 135 -3.03 0.31 -2.09
CA ASP A 135 -1.77 0.48 -2.81
C ASP A 135 -0.56 0.41 -1.88
N ALA A 136 -0.67 0.97 -0.67
CA ALA A 136 0.38 0.89 0.33
C ALA A 136 0.63 -0.56 0.77
N ALA A 137 -0.43 -1.35 0.99
CA ALA A 137 -0.31 -2.77 1.32
C ALA A 137 0.34 -3.58 0.19
N HIS A 138 0.00 -3.31 -1.08
CA HIS A 138 0.68 -3.92 -2.22
C HIS A 138 2.15 -3.51 -2.31
N ARG A 139 2.49 -2.24 -2.03
CA ARG A 139 3.89 -1.80 -2.00
C ARG A 139 4.68 -2.46 -0.88
N LEU A 140 4.05 -2.68 0.29
CA LEU A 140 4.67 -3.43 1.38
C LEU A 140 5.01 -4.85 0.95
N LEU A 141 4.07 -5.54 0.28
CA LEU A 141 4.30 -6.87 -0.25
C LEU A 141 5.48 -6.91 -1.24
N LEU A 142 5.56 -5.91 -2.14
CA LEU A 142 6.69 -5.79 -3.06
C LEU A 142 8.01 -5.49 -2.35
N LEU A 143 7.97 -4.68 -1.31
CA LEU A 143 9.15 -4.39 -0.49
C LEU A 143 9.66 -5.67 0.17
N LEU A 144 8.78 -6.44 0.83
CA LEU A 144 9.11 -7.72 1.45
C LEU A 144 9.73 -8.71 0.46
N ASN A 145 9.19 -8.81 -0.76
CA ASN A 145 9.74 -9.68 -1.81
C ASN A 145 11.12 -9.25 -2.33
N ARG A 146 11.50 -7.98 -2.14
CA ARG A 146 12.78 -7.43 -2.62
C ARG A 146 13.88 -7.44 -1.57
N LEU A 147 13.52 -7.59 -0.30
CA LEU A 147 14.51 -7.73 0.75
C LEU A 147 15.33 -8.99 0.48
N THR A 148 16.64 -8.84 0.40
CA THR A 148 17.56 -9.97 0.37
C THR A 148 17.69 -10.45 1.80
N TRP A 149 17.13 -11.60 2.06
CA TRP A 149 17.22 -12.28 3.36
C TRP A 149 18.58 -12.99 3.44
N GLU A 150 19.60 -12.31 3.92
CA GLU A 150 20.91 -12.90 4.23
C GLU A 150 20.94 -13.51 5.64
#